data_9800c7757f2e2f9ce37558d62c61ac51
#
_entry.id   9800c7757f2e2f9ce37558d62c61ac51
#
_cell.length_a   1.000
_cell.length_b   1.000
_cell.length_c   1.000
_cell.angle_alpha   90.00
_cell.angle_beta   90.00
_cell.angle_gamma   90.00
#
_symmetry.space_group_name_H-M   'P 1'
#
loop_
_entity.id
_entity.type
_entity.pdbx_description
1 polymer ?
#
loop_
_entity_poly.entity_id
_entity_poly.type
_entity_poly.pdbx_seq_one_letter_code
_entity_poly.pdbx_strand_id
1 'polypeptide(L)'
;MKHLYIIGNGFDLHHRINSSYRSFYEYLADYHPGLLNEINETFIDCDVEWWSDFENNLGELNIYSVAGEVAYENRPDLFSEHCDRTWNDAEIEVNNKLEVLFNDIIETFHEWILQLNKPTPELILDIHTQESLFLTFNYTKTLENLYGIDYKHILHIHGCIDDLEVGHSENFILGHGKDRDDILALNDDKEPNIPDGLSDEELQYYLEEFANRVELHEQLARDAAVDQLHRLRKPVKEILASNLDFFENLYNIEYVHVYGFSFSKIDEPYMAKIAEKLSNVNWEISDYNNSNSQKINDFLAKYHINNSTIISLEDILDKRQLKFDF
;
A
#
# COMPACT_ATOMS: atom_id res chain seq x y z
N MET A 1 18.47 -3.89 24.15
CA MET A 1 18.78 -3.29 22.84
C MET A 1 18.83 -1.79 23.01
N LYS A 2 19.76 -1.11 22.35
CA LYS A 2 19.93 0.36 22.44
C LYS A 2 19.51 1.08 21.18
N HIS A 3 19.52 0.38 20.05
CA HIS A 3 19.21 0.92 18.75
C HIS A 3 17.94 0.26 18.18
N LEU A 4 17.08 1.07 17.60
CA LEU A 4 15.94 0.62 16.76
C LEU A 4 16.17 1.14 15.34
N TYR A 5 16.23 0.23 14.39
CA TYR A 5 16.27 0.58 12.97
C TYR A 5 14.89 0.37 12.35
N ILE A 6 14.41 1.39 11.66
CA ILE A 6 13.16 1.38 10.89
C ILE A 6 13.56 1.46 9.42
N ILE A 7 13.27 0.42 8.69
CA ILE A 7 13.78 0.20 7.33
C ILE A 7 12.61 0.23 6.34
N GLY A 8 12.70 1.12 5.36
CA GLY A 8 11.75 1.19 4.24
C GLY A 8 12.43 0.92 2.90
N ASN A 9 11.65 0.95 1.82
CA ASN A 9 12.09 0.55 0.48
C ASN A 9 13.31 1.32 -0.06
N GLY A 10 13.50 2.57 0.36
CA GLY A 10 14.70 3.34 0.00
C GLY A 10 16.01 2.71 0.45
N PHE A 11 16.00 1.85 1.49
CA PHE A 11 17.15 1.07 1.91
C PHE A 11 17.52 -0.01 0.87
N ASP A 12 16.54 -0.71 0.33
CA ASP A 12 16.75 -1.68 -0.75
C ASP A 12 17.22 -0.99 -2.04
N LEU A 13 16.61 0.13 -2.38
CA LEU A 13 17.03 0.95 -3.53
C LEU A 13 18.46 1.45 -3.41
N HIS A 14 18.91 1.85 -2.19
CA HIS A 14 20.29 2.19 -1.92
C HIS A 14 21.24 1.01 -2.23
N HIS A 15 20.85 -0.21 -1.91
CA HIS A 15 21.61 -1.43 -2.22
C HIS A 15 21.41 -1.92 -3.66
N ARG A 16 20.80 -1.10 -4.53
CA ARG A 16 20.52 -1.38 -5.95
C ARG A 16 19.63 -2.59 -6.18
N ILE A 17 18.73 -2.88 -5.25
CA ILE A 17 17.64 -3.81 -5.48
C ILE A 17 16.54 -3.06 -6.24
N ASN A 18 16.05 -3.63 -7.33
CA ASN A 18 15.02 -3.02 -8.18
C ASN A 18 13.62 -3.17 -7.56
N SER A 19 13.46 -2.72 -6.32
CA SER A 19 12.26 -2.90 -5.50
C SER A 19 11.27 -1.73 -5.58
N SER A 20 11.44 -0.80 -6.53
CA SER A 20 10.48 0.29 -6.72
C SER A 20 9.18 -0.19 -7.38
N TYR A 21 8.04 0.42 -7.04
CA TYR A 21 6.77 0.12 -7.73
C TYR A 21 6.80 0.48 -9.22
N ARG A 22 7.70 1.39 -9.62
CA ARG A 22 7.99 1.61 -11.04
C ARG A 22 8.61 0.37 -11.68
N SER A 23 9.50 -0.33 -11.01
CA SER A 23 10.07 -1.58 -11.52
C SER A 23 9.03 -2.69 -11.58
N PHE A 24 8.04 -2.67 -10.68
CA PHE A 24 6.88 -3.56 -10.76
C PHE A 24 6.00 -3.23 -11.97
N TYR A 25 5.74 -1.95 -12.24
CA TYR A 25 5.07 -1.52 -13.48
C TYR A 25 5.79 -2.03 -14.75
N GLU A 26 7.12 -1.88 -14.80
CA GLU A 26 7.94 -2.35 -15.93
C GLU A 26 7.85 -3.88 -16.07
N TYR A 27 7.84 -4.60 -14.94
CA TYR A 27 7.62 -6.05 -14.91
C TYR A 27 6.23 -6.44 -15.47
N LEU A 28 5.19 -5.75 -15.06
CA LEU A 28 3.83 -5.96 -15.59
C LEU A 28 3.78 -5.69 -17.10
N ALA A 29 4.39 -4.61 -17.57
CA ALA A 29 4.42 -4.26 -18.99
C ALA A 29 5.11 -5.33 -19.84
N ASP A 30 6.19 -5.94 -19.32
CA ASP A 30 6.99 -6.93 -20.03
C ASP A 30 6.36 -8.33 -19.98
N TYR A 31 5.78 -8.74 -18.87
CA TYR A 31 5.36 -10.12 -18.63
C TYR A 31 3.86 -10.31 -18.48
N HIS A 32 3.12 -9.30 -18.03
CA HIS A 32 1.68 -9.35 -17.76
C HIS A 32 0.91 -8.14 -18.35
N PRO A 33 1.08 -7.81 -19.66
CA PRO A 33 0.48 -6.61 -20.26
C PRO A 33 -1.06 -6.60 -20.20
N GLY A 34 -1.69 -7.77 -20.17
CA GLY A 34 -3.15 -7.89 -19.99
C GLY A 34 -3.61 -7.39 -18.62
N LEU A 35 -2.94 -7.84 -17.55
CA LEU A 35 -3.23 -7.39 -16.19
C LEU A 35 -2.94 -5.88 -16.03
N LEU A 36 -1.85 -5.39 -16.62
CA LEU A 36 -1.55 -3.95 -16.59
C LEU A 36 -2.66 -3.12 -17.24
N ASN A 37 -3.19 -3.56 -18.38
CA ASN A 37 -4.30 -2.86 -19.04
C ASN A 37 -5.56 -2.88 -18.16
N GLU A 38 -5.88 -4.00 -17.54
CA GLU A 38 -7.03 -4.12 -16.64
C GLU A 38 -6.89 -3.21 -15.42
N ILE A 39 -5.69 -3.12 -14.82
CA ILE A 39 -5.40 -2.17 -13.74
C ILE A 39 -5.66 -0.73 -14.21
N ASN A 40 -5.11 -0.35 -15.39
CA ASN A 40 -5.26 1.00 -15.93
C ASN A 40 -6.72 1.39 -16.24
N GLU A 41 -7.56 0.44 -16.60
CA GLU A 41 -8.99 0.66 -16.89
C GLU A 41 -9.84 0.69 -15.62
N THR A 42 -9.39 0.02 -14.54
CA THR A 42 -10.18 -0.21 -13.34
C THR A 42 -9.95 0.84 -12.25
N PHE A 43 -8.71 1.38 -12.14
CA PHE A 43 -8.37 2.38 -11.12
C PHE A 43 -8.47 3.80 -11.65
N ILE A 44 -8.69 4.78 -10.72
CA ILE A 44 -8.83 6.19 -11.05
C ILE A 44 -7.46 6.76 -11.44
N ASP A 45 -7.40 7.52 -12.55
CA ASP A 45 -6.21 8.29 -13.00
C ASP A 45 -4.91 7.48 -12.98
N CYS A 46 -4.98 6.19 -13.37
CA CYS A 46 -3.87 5.26 -13.34
C CYS A 46 -2.81 5.60 -14.41
N ASP A 47 -2.03 6.64 -14.18
CA ASP A 47 -0.92 7.07 -15.01
C ASP A 47 0.44 6.57 -14.44
N VAL A 48 1.55 7.02 -15.04
CA VAL A 48 2.90 6.62 -14.60
C VAL A 48 3.22 7.11 -13.18
N GLU A 49 2.64 8.23 -12.75
CA GLU A 49 2.85 8.77 -11.39
C GLU A 49 2.03 8.00 -10.35
N TRP A 50 0.91 7.42 -10.75
CA TRP A 50 0.10 6.53 -9.91
C TRP A 50 0.94 5.41 -9.28
N TRP A 51 1.88 4.85 -10.04
CA TRP A 51 2.77 3.78 -9.59
C TRP A 51 3.81 4.23 -8.55
N SER A 52 4.01 5.54 -8.36
CA SER A 52 4.91 6.04 -7.31
C SER A 52 4.36 5.83 -5.89
N ASP A 53 3.04 5.74 -5.73
CA ASP A 53 2.35 5.49 -4.46
C ASP A 53 1.33 4.34 -4.61
N PHE A 54 1.77 3.27 -5.27
CA PHE A 54 0.97 2.11 -5.67
C PHE A 54 0.05 1.59 -4.57
N GLU A 55 0.58 1.38 -3.36
CA GLU A 55 -0.22 0.84 -2.26
C GLU A 55 -1.37 1.78 -1.85
N ASN A 56 -1.14 3.10 -1.77
CA ASN A 56 -2.22 4.05 -1.48
C ASN A 56 -3.26 4.05 -2.61
N ASN A 57 -2.76 4.03 -3.84
CA ASN A 57 -3.58 4.18 -5.03
C ASN A 57 -4.37 2.91 -5.37
N LEU A 58 -3.98 1.74 -4.84
CA LEU A 58 -4.83 0.54 -4.83
C LEU A 58 -6.20 0.78 -4.15
N GLY A 59 -6.33 1.80 -3.31
CA GLY A 59 -7.60 2.20 -2.72
C GLY A 59 -8.42 3.18 -3.57
N GLU A 60 -8.07 3.42 -4.85
CA GLU A 60 -8.70 4.40 -5.75
C GLU A 60 -9.39 3.73 -6.95
N LEU A 61 -10.25 2.76 -6.64
CA LEU A 61 -11.05 2.06 -7.63
C LEU A 61 -12.10 3.00 -8.25
N ASN A 62 -12.28 2.94 -9.57
CA ASN A 62 -13.38 3.60 -10.26
C ASN A 62 -14.67 2.77 -10.14
N ILE A 63 -15.32 2.87 -8.98
CA ILE A 63 -16.50 2.06 -8.64
C ILE A 63 -17.64 2.29 -9.64
N TYR A 64 -17.84 3.53 -10.10
CA TYR A 64 -18.91 3.84 -11.04
C TYR A 64 -18.69 3.17 -12.39
N SER A 65 -17.45 3.19 -12.91
CA SER A 65 -17.14 2.51 -14.16
C SER A 65 -17.34 1.00 -14.02
N VAL A 66 -16.73 0.41 -13.01
CA VAL A 66 -16.75 -1.06 -12.80
C VAL A 66 -18.16 -1.58 -12.52
N ALA A 67 -18.85 -0.98 -11.54
CA ALA A 67 -20.20 -1.43 -11.17
C ALA A 67 -21.26 -1.05 -12.21
N GLY A 68 -21.12 0.14 -12.82
CA GLY A 68 -22.08 0.59 -13.84
C GLY A 68 -22.05 -0.23 -15.12
N GLU A 69 -20.86 -0.61 -15.62
CA GLU A 69 -20.73 -1.50 -16.78
C GLU A 69 -21.37 -2.86 -16.49
N VAL A 70 -21.02 -3.48 -15.37
CA VAL A 70 -21.54 -4.80 -14.98
C VAL A 70 -23.06 -4.74 -14.73
N ALA A 71 -23.55 -3.69 -14.06
CA ALA A 71 -24.98 -3.53 -13.81
C ALA A 71 -25.77 -3.32 -15.11
N TYR A 72 -25.19 -2.60 -16.07
CA TYR A 72 -25.82 -2.43 -17.38
C TYR A 72 -25.92 -3.76 -18.15
N GLU A 73 -24.88 -4.57 -18.16
CA GLU A 73 -24.83 -5.86 -18.84
C GLU A 73 -25.76 -6.90 -18.18
N ASN A 74 -25.89 -6.85 -16.85
CA ASN A 74 -26.69 -7.78 -16.04
C ASN A 74 -28.06 -7.20 -15.63
N ARG A 75 -28.58 -6.27 -16.41
CA ARG A 75 -29.85 -5.61 -16.11
C ARG A 75 -31.01 -6.60 -16.09
N PRO A 76 -31.77 -6.69 -14.97
CA PRO A 76 -32.93 -7.58 -14.89
C PRO A 76 -33.97 -7.25 -15.93
N ASP A 77 -34.49 -8.27 -16.62
CA ASP A 77 -35.66 -8.13 -17.50
C ASP A 77 -36.94 -8.09 -16.66
N LEU A 78 -37.41 -6.88 -16.38
CA LEU A 78 -38.59 -6.61 -15.54
C LEU A 78 -39.88 -7.22 -16.09
N PHE A 79 -39.92 -7.65 -17.37
CA PHE A 79 -41.04 -8.32 -17.99
C PHE A 79 -40.96 -9.84 -17.94
N SER A 80 -39.85 -10.39 -17.45
CA SER A 80 -39.67 -11.82 -17.27
C SER A 80 -40.36 -12.32 -16.00
N GLU A 81 -41.03 -13.50 -16.09
CA GLU A 81 -41.57 -14.19 -14.91
C GLU A 81 -40.47 -14.62 -13.90
N HIS A 82 -39.20 -14.45 -14.26
CA HIS A 82 -38.03 -14.87 -13.47
C HIS A 82 -37.09 -13.69 -13.12
N CYS A 83 -37.56 -12.45 -13.24
CA CYS A 83 -36.72 -11.26 -12.93
C CYS A 83 -36.11 -11.30 -11.52
N ASP A 84 -36.83 -11.88 -10.55
CA ASP A 84 -36.32 -12.00 -9.16
C ASP A 84 -35.03 -12.82 -9.05
N ARG A 85 -34.71 -13.66 -10.03
CA ARG A 85 -33.52 -14.51 -10.03
C ARG A 85 -32.25 -13.74 -10.49
N THR A 86 -32.43 -12.67 -11.24
CA THR A 86 -31.33 -11.91 -11.86
C THR A 86 -30.99 -10.62 -11.12
N TRP A 87 -31.69 -10.30 -10.01
CA TRP A 87 -31.46 -9.09 -9.25
C TRP A 87 -30.04 -9.00 -8.66
N ASN A 88 -29.43 -10.13 -8.31
CA ASN A 88 -28.10 -10.19 -7.70
C ASN A 88 -27.01 -10.54 -8.71
N ASP A 89 -27.33 -10.70 -9.99
CA ASP A 89 -26.34 -11.13 -10.99
C ASP A 89 -25.22 -10.09 -11.13
N ALA A 90 -25.54 -8.79 -11.12
CA ALA A 90 -24.56 -7.72 -11.17
C ALA A 90 -23.66 -7.70 -9.92
N GLU A 91 -24.23 -7.89 -8.73
CA GLU A 91 -23.45 -8.02 -7.46
C GLU A 91 -22.47 -9.18 -7.53
N ILE A 92 -22.95 -10.36 -7.97
CA ILE A 92 -22.13 -11.56 -8.09
C ILE A 92 -21.00 -11.36 -9.10
N GLU A 93 -21.29 -10.76 -10.24
CA GLU A 93 -20.32 -10.54 -11.31
C GLU A 93 -19.24 -9.54 -10.89
N VAL A 94 -19.61 -8.42 -10.23
CA VAL A 94 -18.65 -7.47 -9.68
C VAL A 94 -17.75 -8.12 -8.63
N ASN A 95 -18.32 -8.92 -7.72
CA ASN A 95 -17.54 -9.66 -6.74
C ASN A 95 -16.50 -10.57 -7.42
N ASN A 96 -16.94 -11.38 -8.41
CA ASN A 96 -16.06 -12.30 -9.12
C ASN A 96 -14.96 -11.55 -9.90
N LYS A 97 -15.33 -10.50 -10.65
CA LYS A 97 -14.38 -9.70 -11.45
C LYS A 97 -13.30 -9.09 -10.59
N LEU A 98 -13.68 -8.43 -9.49
CA LEU A 98 -12.71 -7.77 -8.61
C LEU A 98 -11.90 -8.76 -7.76
N GLU A 99 -12.49 -9.87 -7.33
CA GLU A 99 -11.74 -10.93 -6.63
C GLU A 99 -10.64 -11.51 -7.52
N VAL A 100 -10.93 -11.79 -8.78
CA VAL A 100 -9.95 -12.27 -9.75
C VAL A 100 -8.86 -11.22 -9.97
N LEU A 101 -9.22 -9.97 -10.27
CA LEU A 101 -8.25 -8.89 -10.48
C LEU A 101 -7.33 -8.69 -9.27
N PHE A 102 -7.87 -8.65 -8.06
CA PHE A 102 -7.05 -8.41 -6.85
C PHE A 102 -6.14 -9.61 -6.56
N ASN A 103 -6.62 -10.83 -6.77
CA ASN A 103 -5.77 -12.01 -6.64
C ASN A 103 -4.65 -12.01 -7.68
N ASP A 104 -4.93 -11.67 -8.94
CA ASP A 104 -3.93 -11.59 -10.00
C ASP A 104 -2.88 -10.51 -9.70
N ILE A 105 -3.27 -9.36 -9.16
CA ILE A 105 -2.35 -8.31 -8.71
C ILE A 105 -1.43 -8.85 -7.60
N ILE A 106 -2.00 -9.49 -6.57
CA ILE A 106 -1.24 -10.02 -5.43
C ILE A 106 -0.29 -11.13 -5.88
N GLU A 107 -0.76 -12.09 -6.65
CA GLU A 107 0.04 -13.22 -7.14
C GLU A 107 1.19 -12.74 -8.03
N THR A 108 0.91 -11.81 -8.96
CA THR A 108 1.93 -11.24 -9.84
C THR A 108 2.95 -10.39 -9.05
N PHE A 109 2.50 -9.68 -8.01
CA PHE A 109 3.40 -8.97 -7.11
C PHE A 109 4.32 -9.92 -6.35
N HIS A 110 3.80 -11.06 -5.88
CA HIS A 110 4.61 -12.13 -5.26
C HIS A 110 5.65 -12.68 -6.23
N GLU A 111 5.26 -12.99 -7.46
CA GLU A 111 6.18 -13.47 -8.51
C GLU A 111 7.30 -12.46 -8.77
N TRP A 112 6.97 -11.17 -8.84
CA TRP A 112 7.96 -10.12 -9.04
C TRP A 112 8.93 -10.01 -7.86
N ILE A 113 8.45 -10.03 -6.61
CA ILE A 113 9.30 -9.98 -5.41
C ILE A 113 10.29 -11.16 -5.37
N LEU A 114 9.86 -12.37 -5.75
CA LEU A 114 10.71 -13.55 -5.82
C LEU A 114 11.83 -13.43 -6.88
N GLN A 115 11.69 -12.55 -7.86
CA GLN A 115 12.66 -12.32 -8.93
C GLN A 115 13.61 -11.13 -8.68
N LEU A 116 13.44 -10.40 -7.56
CA LEU A 116 14.29 -9.26 -7.26
C LEU A 116 15.77 -9.64 -7.22
N ASN A 117 16.60 -8.76 -7.74
CA ASN A 117 18.05 -8.93 -7.73
C ASN A 117 18.63 -8.90 -6.31
N LYS A 118 19.80 -9.50 -6.13
CA LYS A 118 20.50 -9.46 -4.85
C LYS A 118 21.08 -8.08 -4.57
N PRO A 119 21.21 -7.69 -3.28
CA PRO A 119 21.80 -6.42 -2.90
C PRO A 119 23.27 -6.32 -3.30
N THR A 120 23.74 -5.11 -3.55
CA THR A 120 25.12 -4.78 -3.92
C THR A 120 25.99 -4.67 -2.65
N PRO A 121 26.96 -5.57 -2.43
CA PRO A 121 27.76 -5.59 -1.19
C PRO A 121 28.60 -4.32 -0.95
N GLU A 122 29.02 -3.63 -2.00
CA GLU A 122 29.84 -2.42 -1.92
C GLU A 122 29.12 -1.21 -1.31
N LEU A 123 27.80 -1.31 -1.13
CA LEU A 123 26.96 -0.25 -0.59
C LEU A 123 26.53 -0.51 0.86
N ILE A 124 27.25 -1.39 1.58
CA ILE A 124 26.96 -1.67 3.00
C ILE A 124 27.13 -0.39 3.82
N LEU A 125 26.16 -0.12 4.69
CA LEU A 125 26.17 0.98 5.63
C LEU A 125 26.86 0.57 6.94
N ASP A 126 27.47 1.54 7.62
CA ASP A 126 28.04 1.35 8.96
C ASP A 126 26.93 1.44 10.01
N ILE A 127 26.23 0.31 10.23
CA ILE A 127 25.13 0.21 11.18
C ILE A 127 25.53 -0.62 12.42
N HIS A 128 24.91 -0.33 13.55
CA HIS A 128 25.08 -1.10 14.78
C HIS A 128 24.27 -2.41 14.71
N THR A 129 24.91 -3.51 14.31
CA THR A 129 24.22 -4.82 14.21
C THR A 129 24.01 -5.49 15.56
N GLN A 130 24.85 -5.15 16.55
CA GLN A 130 24.75 -5.65 17.91
C GLN A 130 23.90 -4.73 18.79
N GLU A 131 23.15 -5.29 19.73
CA GLU A 131 22.25 -4.55 20.62
C GLU A 131 21.15 -3.77 19.89
N SER A 132 20.75 -4.20 18.68
CA SER A 132 19.76 -3.55 17.82
C SER A 132 18.53 -4.39 17.60
N LEU A 133 17.38 -3.72 17.43
CA LEU A 133 16.14 -4.25 16.89
C LEU A 133 15.90 -3.61 15.54
N PHE A 134 15.24 -4.35 14.65
CA PHE A 134 14.91 -3.92 13.30
C PHE A 134 13.42 -4.08 13.06
N LEU A 135 12.78 -3.03 12.61
CA LEU A 135 11.45 -3.06 12.03
C LEU A 135 11.60 -2.75 10.55
N THR A 136 11.22 -3.68 9.69
CA THR A 136 11.29 -3.47 8.25
C THR A 136 9.92 -3.56 7.59
N PHE A 137 9.69 -2.63 6.67
CA PHE A 137 8.53 -2.59 5.78
C PHE A 137 8.83 -3.27 4.43
N ASN A 138 10.11 -3.71 4.24
CA ASN A 138 10.56 -4.36 3.03
C ASN A 138 10.24 -5.84 3.07
N TYR A 139 9.90 -6.39 1.92
CA TYR A 139 9.65 -7.82 1.73
C TYR A 139 10.92 -8.65 1.52
N THR A 140 12.05 -7.97 1.31
CA THR A 140 13.36 -8.59 1.04
C THR A 140 14.09 -8.95 2.33
N LYS A 141 15.10 -9.82 2.19
CA LYS A 141 16.00 -10.25 3.28
C LYS A 141 17.34 -9.52 3.24
N THR A 142 17.35 -8.26 2.90
CA THR A 142 18.60 -7.48 2.81
C THR A 142 19.34 -7.43 4.15
N LEU A 143 18.61 -7.29 5.26
CA LEU A 143 19.19 -7.26 6.62
C LEU A 143 19.87 -8.58 6.99
N GLU A 144 19.23 -9.70 6.72
CA GLU A 144 19.77 -11.03 7.00
C GLU A 144 20.93 -11.37 6.07
N ASN A 145 20.72 -11.22 4.76
CA ASN A 145 21.65 -11.69 3.74
C ASN A 145 22.91 -10.84 3.62
N LEU A 146 22.80 -9.53 3.79
CA LEU A 146 23.92 -8.61 3.61
C LEU A 146 24.59 -8.21 4.94
N TYR A 147 23.80 -8.04 6.00
CA TYR A 147 24.28 -7.59 7.31
C TYR A 147 24.42 -8.73 8.33
N GLY A 148 23.94 -9.94 8.01
CA GLY A 148 24.03 -11.10 8.88
C GLY A 148 23.21 -10.97 10.16
N ILE A 149 22.12 -10.20 10.13
CA ILE A 149 21.26 -9.99 11.29
C ILE A 149 20.39 -11.22 11.52
N ASP A 150 20.36 -11.70 12.76
CA ASP A 150 19.54 -12.84 13.15
C ASP A 150 18.05 -12.44 13.08
N TYR A 151 17.25 -13.28 12.42
CA TYR A 151 15.80 -13.07 12.19
C TYR A 151 15.01 -12.73 13.48
N LYS A 152 15.43 -13.23 14.63
CA LYS A 152 14.78 -12.93 15.93
C LYS A 152 14.89 -11.46 16.36
N HIS A 153 15.77 -10.68 15.73
CA HIS A 153 15.93 -9.25 15.96
C HIS A 153 15.25 -8.40 14.89
N ILE A 154 14.61 -9.03 13.89
CA ILE A 154 13.94 -8.38 12.78
C ILE A 154 12.44 -8.65 12.87
N LEU A 155 11.64 -7.59 12.79
CA LEU A 155 10.21 -7.70 12.55
C LEU A 155 9.93 -7.27 11.11
N HIS A 156 9.58 -8.21 10.24
CA HIS A 156 9.00 -7.96 8.92
C HIS A 156 7.51 -7.69 9.11
N ILE A 157 7.13 -6.42 9.20
CA ILE A 157 5.76 -6.02 9.58
C ILE A 157 4.72 -6.39 8.53
N HIS A 158 5.13 -6.53 7.27
CA HIS A 158 4.28 -6.92 6.15
C HIS A 158 4.62 -8.30 5.57
N GLY A 159 5.36 -9.11 6.34
CA GLY A 159 5.88 -10.39 5.85
C GLY A 159 7.17 -10.25 5.02
N CYS A 160 7.72 -11.36 4.59
CA CYS A 160 8.95 -11.38 3.79
C CYS A 160 8.91 -12.49 2.73
N ILE A 161 9.90 -12.49 1.85
CA ILE A 161 10.04 -13.43 0.73
C ILE A 161 10.05 -14.91 1.19
N ASP A 162 10.56 -15.21 2.39
CA ASP A 162 10.55 -16.57 2.93
C ASP A 162 9.12 -17.08 3.16
N ASP A 163 8.18 -16.21 3.55
CA ASP A 163 6.78 -16.59 3.73
C ASP A 163 6.20 -17.12 2.42
N LEU A 164 6.55 -16.49 1.28
CA LEU A 164 6.13 -16.93 -0.05
C LEU A 164 6.79 -18.27 -0.44
N GLU A 165 8.10 -18.44 -0.17
CA GLU A 165 8.85 -19.66 -0.52
C GLU A 165 8.35 -20.89 0.24
N VAL A 166 7.87 -20.72 1.49
CA VAL A 166 7.34 -21.82 2.30
C VAL A 166 5.82 -21.99 2.20
N GLY A 167 5.15 -21.14 1.38
CA GLY A 167 3.72 -21.24 1.13
C GLY A 167 2.83 -20.58 2.21
N HIS A 168 3.39 -19.67 2.99
CA HIS A 168 2.66 -18.85 3.98
C HIS A 168 2.36 -17.45 3.44
N SER A 169 1.75 -17.40 2.25
CA SER A 169 1.41 -16.14 1.57
C SER A 169 0.45 -15.26 2.38
N GLU A 170 -0.30 -15.81 3.33
CA GLU A 170 -1.16 -15.08 4.25
C GLU A 170 -0.40 -14.11 5.17
N ASN A 171 0.90 -14.33 5.38
CA ASN A 171 1.75 -13.42 6.15
C ASN A 171 2.25 -12.23 5.32
N PHE A 172 2.14 -12.34 3.99
CA PHE A 172 2.60 -11.32 3.06
C PHE A 172 1.47 -10.33 2.78
N ILE A 173 1.64 -9.08 3.22
CA ILE A 173 0.55 -8.09 3.27
C ILE A 173 0.80 -7.00 2.24
N LEU A 174 0.04 -7.01 1.17
CA LEU A 174 -0.09 -5.94 0.19
C LEU A 174 -1.49 -5.34 0.28
N GLY A 175 -1.61 -4.01 0.23
CA GLY A 175 -2.93 -3.37 0.24
C GLY A 175 -2.87 -1.89 0.58
N HIS A 176 -4.03 -1.24 0.53
CA HIS A 176 -4.18 0.19 0.78
C HIS A 176 -4.56 0.52 2.24
N GLY A 177 -4.54 1.84 2.57
CA GLY A 177 -4.87 2.33 3.92
C GLY A 177 -6.27 2.94 4.06
N LYS A 178 -7.05 3.08 2.96
CA LYS A 178 -8.34 3.77 2.97
C LYS A 178 -9.40 2.93 3.69
N ASP A 179 -10.24 3.57 4.50
CA ASP A 179 -11.42 2.93 5.05
C ASP A 179 -12.64 3.06 4.11
N ARG A 180 -13.78 2.49 4.52
CA ARG A 180 -14.99 2.47 3.69
C ARG A 180 -15.50 3.89 3.39
N ASP A 181 -15.41 4.79 4.35
CA ASP A 181 -15.88 6.17 4.18
C ASP A 181 -14.97 6.95 3.23
N ASP A 182 -13.65 6.72 3.28
CA ASP A 182 -12.69 7.27 2.32
C ASP A 182 -12.96 6.79 0.89
N ILE A 183 -13.24 5.49 0.73
CA ILE A 183 -13.57 4.90 -0.58
C ILE A 183 -14.85 5.50 -1.15
N LEU A 184 -15.89 5.61 -0.33
CA LEU A 184 -17.15 6.22 -0.73
C LEU A 184 -16.98 7.70 -1.12
N ALA A 185 -16.21 8.46 -0.34
CA ALA A 185 -15.95 9.88 -0.62
C ALA A 185 -15.23 10.13 -1.96
N LEU A 186 -14.33 9.22 -2.38
CA LEU A 186 -13.67 9.29 -3.68
C LEU A 186 -14.63 9.02 -4.85
N ASN A 187 -15.67 8.26 -4.58
CA ASN A 187 -16.69 7.87 -5.53
C ASN A 187 -18.04 8.55 -5.26
N ASP A 188 -18.06 9.62 -4.46
CA ASP A 188 -19.28 10.39 -4.16
C ASP A 188 -19.75 11.13 -5.40
N ASP A 189 -21.05 11.07 -5.66
CA ASP A 189 -21.61 11.39 -6.95
C ASP A 189 -21.38 12.83 -7.39
N LYS A 190 -20.85 12.93 -8.57
CA LYS A 190 -21.13 14.12 -9.40
C LYS A 190 -22.66 14.22 -9.55
N GLU A 191 -23.20 15.41 -9.27
CA GLU A 191 -24.60 15.73 -9.53
C GLU A 191 -25.07 15.12 -10.87
N PRO A 192 -26.30 14.61 -10.94
CA PRO A 192 -26.81 14.00 -12.16
C PRO A 192 -26.59 14.97 -13.33
N ASN A 193 -26.09 14.44 -14.44
CA ASN A 193 -25.87 15.23 -15.65
C ASN A 193 -27.23 15.64 -16.22
N ILE A 194 -27.78 16.75 -15.73
CA ILE A 194 -29.10 17.25 -16.08
C ILE A 194 -29.05 17.76 -17.51
N PRO A 195 -29.85 17.21 -18.44
CA PRO A 195 -29.91 17.69 -19.81
C PRO A 195 -30.33 19.18 -19.85
N ASP A 196 -29.63 19.98 -20.64
CA ASP A 196 -29.98 21.38 -20.86
C ASP A 196 -31.37 21.51 -21.50
N GLY A 197 -32.17 22.51 -21.04
CA GLY A 197 -33.41 22.91 -21.68
C GLY A 197 -34.68 22.21 -21.18
N LEU A 198 -34.60 21.51 -20.06
CA LEU A 198 -35.76 20.93 -19.39
C LEU A 198 -36.61 22.05 -18.75
N SER A 199 -37.96 21.93 -18.83
CA SER A 199 -38.87 22.73 -18.02
C SER A 199 -38.82 22.31 -16.54
N ASP A 200 -39.33 23.17 -15.62
CA ASP A 200 -39.31 22.85 -14.18
C ASP A 200 -40.02 21.52 -13.85
N GLU A 201 -41.11 21.21 -14.58
CA GLU A 201 -41.85 19.95 -14.41
C GLU A 201 -41.06 18.75 -14.94
N GLU A 202 -40.38 18.88 -16.09
CA GLU A 202 -39.54 17.85 -16.65
C GLU A 202 -38.28 17.61 -15.81
N LEU A 203 -37.71 18.70 -15.26
CA LEU A 203 -36.59 18.64 -14.34
C LEU A 203 -36.97 17.87 -13.06
N GLN A 204 -38.12 18.21 -12.47
CA GLN A 204 -38.59 17.52 -11.26
C GLN A 204 -38.88 16.05 -11.53
N TYR A 205 -39.52 15.73 -12.65
CA TYR A 205 -39.75 14.38 -13.08
C TYR A 205 -38.44 13.62 -13.34
N TYR A 206 -37.47 14.29 -13.99
CA TYR A 206 -36.13 13.73 -14.24
C TYR A 206 -35.39 13.45 -12.93
N LEU A 207 -35.41 14.37 -11.96
CA LEU A 207 -34.78 14.21 -10.66
C LEU A 207 -35.44 13.10 -9.82
N GLU A 208 -36.78 13.02 -9.85
CA GLU A 208 -37.53 11.97 -9.17
C GLU A 208 -37.28 10.59 -9.83
N GLU A 209 -37.23 10.54 -11.15
CA GLU A 209 -36.91 9.33 -11.89
C GLU A 209 -35.46 8.93 -11.69
N PHE A 210 -34.53 9.89 -11.65
CA PHE A 210 -33.12 9.65 -11.36
C PHE A 210 -32.94 9.14 -9.92
N ALA A 211 -33.58 9.76 -8.93
CA ALA A 211 -33.53 9.30 -7.54
C ALA A 211 -34.14 7.89 -7.34
N ASN A 212 -35.13 7.53 -8.19
CA ASN A 212 -35.72 6.21 -8.19
C ASN A 212 -35.01 5.19 -9.11
N ARG A 213 -34.11 5.67 -9.99
CA ARG A 213 -33.42 4.89 -11.02
C ARG A 213 -32.05 4.36 -10.65
N VAL A 214 -31.54 4.65 -9.47
CA VAL A 214 -30.48 3.79 -8.94
C VAL A 214 -31.17 2.45 -8.67
N GLU A 215 -31.28 1.68 -9.74
CA GLU A 215 -31.94 0.38 -9.68
C GLU A 215 -31.22 -0.44 -8.60
N LEU A 216 -31.97 -1.16 -7.78
CA LEU A 216 -31.42 -1.89 -6.63
C LEU A 216 -30.20 -2.75 -7.02
N HIS A 217 -30.22 -3.35 -8.21
CA HIS A 217 -29.12 -4.18 -8.71
C HIS A 217 -27.81 -3.37 -8.95
N GLU A 218 -27.91 -2.10 -9.39
CA GLU A 218 -26.75 -1.22 -9.54
C GLU A 218 -26.18 -0.82 -8.18
N GLN A 219 -27.05 -0.53 -7.21
CA GLN A 219 -26.61 -0.26 -5.84
C GLN A 219 -25.92 -1.47 -5.22
N LEU A 220 -26.46 -2.68 -5.41
CA LEU A 220 -25.82 -3.91 -4.92
C LEU A 220 -24.46 -4.15 -5.59
N ALA A 221 -24.33 -3.86 -6.89
CA ALA A 221 -23.06 -3.93 -7.60
C ALA A 221 -22.02 -2.94 -7.06
N ARG A 222 -22.42 -1.70 -6.77
CA ARG A 222 -21.55 -0.67 -6.16
C ARG A 222 -21.11 -1.06 -4.75
N ASP A 223 -22.04 -1.53 -3.92
CA ASP A 223 -21.75 -1.99 -2.56
C ASP A 223 -20.76 -3.18 -2.60
N ALA A 224 -20.93 -4.10 -3.54
CA ALA A 224 -20.00 -5.21 -3.75
C ALA A 224 -18.59 -4.72 -4.12
N ALA A 225 -18.49 -3.72 -5.02
CA ALA A 225 -17.20 -3.13 -5.38
C ALA A 225 -16.50 -2.47 -4.18
N VAL A 226 -17.24 -1.71 -3.37
CA VAL A 226 -16.74 -1.10 -2.13
C VAL A 226 -16.26 -2.17 -1.15
N ASP A 227 -17.03 -3.25 -0.97
CA ASP A 227 -16.71 -4.33 -0.05
C ASP A 227 -15.47 -5.12 -0.52
N GLN A 228 -15.34 -5.39 -1.81
CA GLN A 228 -14.14 -6.03 -2.37
C GLN A 228 -12.90 -5.15 -2.19
N LEU A 229 -13.00 -3.86 -2.49
CA LEU A 229 -11.89 -2.94 -2.29
C LEU A 229 -11.51 -2.85 -0.79
N HIS A 230 -12.50 -2.78 0.11
CA HIS A 230 -12.24 -2.76 1.54
C HIS A 230 -11.52 -4.02 2.06
N ARG A 231 -11.71 -5.19 1.42
CA ARG A 231 -10.96 -6.42 1.75
C ARG A 231 -9.49 -6.34 1.41
N LEU A 232 -9.12 -5.52 0.41
CA LEU A 232 -7.72 -5.27 0.03
C LEU A 232 -7.01 -4.30 0.99
N ARG A 233 -7.69 -3.80 2.01
CA ARG A 233 -7.13 -2.90 3.01
C ARG A 233 -6.14 -3.62 3.92
N LYS A 234 -4.97 -2.99 4.18
CA LYS A 234 -4.02 -3.48 5.20
C LYS A 234 -4.69 -3.51 6.58
N PRO A 235 -4.70 -4.65 7.27
CA PRO A 235 -5.29 -4.79 8.61
C PRO A 235 -4.34 -4.26 9.70
N VAL A 236 -4.03 -2.95 9.65
CA VAL A 236 -3.01 -2.30 10.51
C VAL A 236 -3.25 -2.52 12.00
N LYS A 237 -4.50 -2.50 12.45
CA LYS A 237 -4.85 -2.70 13.86
C LYS A 237 -4.52 -4.12 14.32
N GLU A 238 -4.84 -5.09 13.49
CA GLU A 238 -4.58 -6.51 13.72
C GLU A 238 -3.08 -6.80 13.70
N ILE A 239 -2.35 -6.19 12.76
CA ILE A 239 -0.89 -6.30 12.68
C ILE A 239 -0.23 -5.72 13.94
N LEU A 240 -0.64 -4.53 14.40
CA LEU A 240 -0.15 -3.93 15.64
C LEU A 240 -0.45 -4.80 16.85
N ALA A 241 -1.67 -5.37 16.93
CA ALA A 241 -2.08 -6.25 18.02
C ALA A 241 -1.27 -7.56 18.04
N SER A 242 -1.02 -8.16 16.88
CA SER A 242 -0.23 -9.39 16.74
C SER A 242 1.24 -9.19 17.09
N ASN A 243 1.76 -7.97 16.95
CA ASN A 243 3.15 -7.61 17.22
C ASN A 243 3.32 -6.74 18.49
N LEU A 244 2.33 -6.78 19.40
CA LEU A 244 2.33 -5.93 20.59
C LEU A 244 3.61 -6.06 21.41
N ASP A 245 4.12 -7.27 21.57
CA ASP A 245 5.34 -7.56 22.34
C ASP A 245 6.55 -6.81 21.79
N PHE A 246 6.69 -6.69 20.47
CA PHE A 246 7.77 -5.90 19.84
C PHE A 246 7.65 -4.44 20.26
N PHE A 247 6.49 -3.82 20.07
CA PHE A 247 6.27 -2.40 20.38
C PHE A 247 6.32 -2.11 21.88
N GLU A 248 5.89 -3.04 22.73
CA GLU A 248 5.94 -2.85 24.19
C GLU A 248 7.36 -2.96 24.76
N ASN A 249 8.27 -3.69 24.12
CA ASN A 249 9.64 -3.93 24.60
C ASN A 249 10.68 -2.89 24.14
N LEU A 250 10.27 -1.69 23.70
CA LEU A 250 11.15 -0.63 23.23
C LEU A 250 11.76 0.25 24.33
N TYR A 251 11.58 -0.07 25.60
CA TYR A 251 11.90 0.81 26.75
C TYR A 251 13.39 1.11 27.00
N ASN A 252 14.31 0.34 26.38
CA ASN A 252 15.76 0.56 26.51
C ASN A 252 16.40 1.18 25.27
N ILE A 253 15.60 1.63 24.30
CA ILE A 253 16.11 2.24 23.08
C ILE A 253 16.60 3.66 23.39
N GLU A 254 17.81 3.98 22.96
CA GLU A 254 18.45 5.28 23.09
C GLU A 254 18.52 6.02 21.73
N TYR A 255 18.52 5.24 20.64
CA TYR A 255 18.65 5.75 19.27
C TYR A 255 17.62 5.10 18.34
N VAL A 256 16.92 5.90 17.56
CA VAL A 256 16.05 5.46 16.48
C VAL A 256 16.65 5.89 15.15
N HIS A 257 16.87 4.92 14.26
CA HIS A 257 17.43 5.14 12.93
C HIS A 257 16.34 4.82 11.90
N VAL A 258 15.99 5.77 11.04
CA VAL A 258 14.96 5.62 10.02
C VAL A 258 15.61 5.71 8.65
N TYR A 259 15.76 4.58 7.97
CA TYR A 259 16.52 4.50 6.72
C TYR A 259 15.62 4.09 5.54
N GLY A 260 15.59 4.95 4.53
CA GLY A 260 14.86 4.70 3.29
C GLY A 260 13.35 4.60 3.45
N PHE A 261 12.78 5.21 4.47
CA PHE A 261 11.35 5.18 4.76
C PHE A 261 10.63 6.40 4.17
N SER A 262 9.48 6.19 3.54
CA SER A 262 8.75 7.23 2.78
C SER A 262 7.82 8.09 3.62
N PHE A 263 7.57 7.74 4.89
CA PHE A 263 6.56 8.36 5.75
C PHE A 263 5.17 8.36 5.09
N SER A 264 4.81 7.20 4.49
CA SER A 264 3.49 6.99 3.92
C SER A 264 2.41 7.05 5.01
N LYS A 265 1.22 7.57 4.66
CA LYS A 265 0.06 7.60 5.57
C LYS A 265 -0.41 6.21 6.00
N ILE A 266 -0.24 5.20 5.14
CA ILE A 266 -0.59 3.80 5.46
C ILE A 266 0.23 3.29 6.64
N ASP A 267 1.52 3.65 6.68
CA ASP A 267 2.47 3.15 7.67
C ASP A 267 2.59 4.06 8.89
N GLU A 268 1.93 5.23 8.86
CA GLU A 268 1.95 6.18 9.98
C GLU A 268 1.52 5.58 11.32
N PRO A 269 0.51 4.68 11.42
CA PRO A 269 0.13 4.10 12.71
C PRO A 269 1.24 3.32 13.42
N TYR A 270 2.11 2.65 12.66
CA TYR A 270 3.27 1.95 13.23
C TYR A 270 4.30 2.94 13.76
N MET A 271 4.58 4.00 12.97
CA MET A 271 5.49 5.07 13.36
C MET A 271 4.96 5.86 14.57
N ALA A 272 3.65 6.10 14.64
CA ALA A 272 2.99 6.72 15.79
C ALA A 272 3.23 5.92 17.08
N LYS A 273 3.05 4.59 17.01
CA LYS A 273 3.26 3.69 18.15
C LYS A 273 4.69 3.72 18.68
N ILE A 274 5.68 3.87 17.78
CA ILE A 274 7.10 4.02 18.14
C ILE A 274 7.34 5.41 18.73
N ALA A 275 6.86 6.47 18.06
CA ALA A 275 7.08 7.85 18.48
C ALA A 275 6.46 8.17 19.86
N GLU A 276 5.27 7.60 20.19
CA GLU A 276 4.65 7.72 21.51
C GLU A 276 5.59 7.28 22.66
N LYS A 277 6.43 6.28 22.41
CA LYS A 277 7.37 5.75 23.41
C LYS A 277 8.74 6.39 23.35
N LEU A 278 9.20 6.77 22.17
CA LEU A 278 10.58 7.12 21.88
C LEU A 278 10.76 8.57 21.40
N SER A 279 9.80 9.48 21.64
CA SER A 279 9.92 10.90 21.23
C SER A 279 11.11 11.64 21.85
N ASN A 280 11.60 11.18 23.02
CA ASN A 280 12.66 11.84 23.78
C ASN A 280 14.07 11.26 23.54
N VAL A 281 14.22 10.26 22.66
CA VAL A 281 15.52 9.67 22.30
C VAL A 281 16.11 10.37 21.07
N ASN A 282 17.31 9.94 20.65
CA ASN A 282 17.95 10.49 19.46
C ASN A 282 17.36 9.83 18.20
N TRP A 283 16.91 10.64 17.23
CA TRP A 283 16.42 10.18 15.94
C TRP A 283 17.41 10.56 14.85
N GLU A 284 17.76 9.60 14.01
CA GLU A 284 18.55 9.78 12.80
C GLU A 284 17.72 9.32 11.60
N ILE A 285 17.44 10.20 10.66
CA ILE A 285 16.50 9.95 9.59
C ILE A 285 17.18 10.21 8.26
N SER A 286 17.15 9.23 7.36
CA SER A 286 17.67 9.43 6.01
C SER A 286 16.62 10.10 5.11
N ASP A 287 17.08 11.09 4.34
CA ASP A 287 16.25 11.73 3.31
C ASP A 287 17.03 11.80 1.98
N TYR A 288 16.59 11.03 1.00
CA TYR A 288 17.21 10.99 -0.31
C TYR A 288 16.85 12.24 -1.12
N ASN A 289 17.85 13.06 -1.45
CA ASN A 289 17.68 14.29 -2.23
C ASN A 289 16.61 15.25 -1.67
N ASN A 290 16.36 15.22 -0.37
CA ASN A 290 15.31 16.00 0.31
C ASN A 290 13.88 15.70 -0.20
N SER A 291 13.65 14.52 -0.76
CA SER A 291 12.37 14.16 -1.37
C SER A 291 11.24 14.00 -0.34
N ASN A 292 11.57 13.68 0.91
CA ASN A 292 10.59 13.49 1.99
C ASN A 292 10.64 14.56 3.07
N SER A 293 11.42 15.63 2.89
CA SER A 293 11.69 16.64 3.94
C SER A 293 10.43 17.21 4.59
N GLN A 294 9.37 17.48 3.80
CA GLN A 294 8.11 17.99 4.35
C GLN A 294 7.43 16.93 5.24
N LYS A 295 7.29 15.70 4.78
CA LYS A 295 6.67 14.60 5.53
C LYS A 295 7.45 14.30 6.83
N ILE A 296 8.77 14.34 6.77
CA ILE A 296 9.65 14.17 7.93
C ILE A 296 9.41 15.28 8.95
N ASN A 297 9.41 16.55 8.52
CA ASN A 297 9.20 17.69 9.42
C ASN A 297 7.81 17.65 10.06
N ASP A 298 6.78 17.32 9.30
CA ASP A 298 5.40 17.18 9.79
C ASP A 298 5.32 16.07 10.85
N PHE A 299 5.95 14.92 10.60
CA PHE A 299 6.04 13.82 11.56
C PHE A 299 6.76 14.23 12.84
N LEU A 300 7.97 14.81 12.74
CA LEU A 300 8.73 15.26 13.89
C LEU A 300 7.95 16.27 14.74
N ALA A 301 7.28 17.23 14.09
CA ALA A 301 6.46 18.23 14.77
C ALA A 301 5.23 17.60 15.45
N LYS A 302 4.51 16.69 14.75
CA LYS A 302 3.32 16.01 15.25
C LYS A 302 3.59 15.20 16.51
N TYR A 303 4.73 14.51 16.57
CA TYR A 303 5.08 13.65 17.70
C TYR A 303 6.09 14.29 18.68
N HIS A 304 6.36 15.60 18.54
CA HIS A 304 7.24 16.38 19.43
C HIS A 304 8.65 15.79 19.55
N ILE A 305 9.19 15.27 18.46
CA ILE A 305 10.56 14.74 18.41
C ILE A 305 11.53 15.91 18.18
N ASN A 306 12.22 16.33 19.25
CA ASN A 306 13.09 17.51 19.23
C ASN A 306 14.57 17.19 19.00
N ASN A 307 14.97 15.94 19.13
CA ASN A 307 16.34 15.50 18.99
C ASN A 307 16.49 14.62 17.74
N SER A 308 16.58 15.26 16.59
CA SER A 308 16.65 14.59 15.30
C SER A 308 17.78 15.13 14.43
N THR A 309 18.38 14.25 13.63
CA THR A 309 19.38 14.57 12.62
C THR A 309 18.96 13.99 11.28
N ILE A 310 18.99 14.79 10.24
CA ILE A 310 18.74 14.33 8.86
C ILE A 310 20.08 14.02 8.20
N ILE A 311 20.17 12.86 7.55
CA ILE A 311 21.39 12.36 6.92
C ILE A 311 21.13 11.88 5.49
N SER A 312 22.21 11.70 4.71
CA SER A 312 22.18 10.86 3.52
C SER A 312 22.74 9.47 3.85
N LEU A 313 22.19 8.41 3.23
CA LEU A 313 22.76 7.05 3.40
C LEU A 313 24.19 6.94 2.88
N GLU A 314 24.57 7.75 1.90
CA GLU A 314 25.95 7.84 1.40
C GLU A 314 26.96 8.33 2.45
N ASP A 315 26.50 9.12 3.44
CA ASP A 315 27.38 9.65 4.50
C ASP A 315 27.80 8.56 5.50
N ILE A 316 27.01 7.48 5.60
CA ILE A 316 27.21 6.39 6.55
C ILE A 316 27.66 5.08 5.89
N LEU A 317 28.21 5.13 4.67
CA LEU A 317 28.82 3.97 4.01
C LEU A 317 29.97 3.41 4.86
N ASP A 318 30.06 2.08 4.95
CA ASP A 318 31.17 1.39 5.63
C ASP A 318 32.48 1.55 4.85
N LYS A 319 33.25 2.55 5.22
CA LYS A 319 34.56 2.88 4.61
C LYS A 319 35.62 1.78 4.72
N ARG A 320 35.40 0.75 5.53
CA ARG A 320 36.33 -0.39 5.67
C ARG A 320 36.33 -1.27 4.40
N GLN A 321 35.24 -1.30 3.64
CA GLN A 321 35.15 -2.04 2.39
C GLN A 321 35.86 -1.36 1.21
N LEU A 322 36.00 -0.05 1.22
CA LEU A 322 36.68 0.70 0.16
C LEU A 322 38.22 0.48 0.12
N LYS A 323 38.79 -0.36 0.99
CA LYS A 323 40.25 -0.60 1.11
C LYS A 323 40.76 -1.88 0.43
N PHE A 324 39.91 -2.62 -0.28
CA PHE A 324 40.30 -3.93 -0.86
C PHE A 324 40.41 -3.96 -2.40
N ASP A 325 40.41 -2.81 -3.08
CA ASP A 325 40.70 -2.71 -4.51
C ASP A 325 42.11 -2.12 -4.70
N PHE A 326 43.13 -2.96 -4.49
CA PHE A 326 44.48 -2.77 -5.03
C PHE A 326 45.13 -4.12 -5.35
#